data_9c8b0301801577ec9af683ab084a6c66
#
_entry.id   9c8b0301801577ec9af683ab084a6c66
#
_cell.length_a   1.000
_cell.length_b   1.000
_cell.length_c   1.000
_cell.angle_alpha   90.00
_cell.angle_beta   90.00
_cell.angle_gamma   90.00
#
_symmetry.space_group_name_H-M   'P 1'
#
loop_
_entity.id
_entity.type
_entity.pdbx_description
1 polymer ?
#
loop_
_entity_poly.entity_id
_entity_poly.type
_entity_poly.pdbx_seq_one_letter_code
_entity_poly.pdbx_strand_id
1 'polypeptide(L)'
;AIPVGAAVRMLPQVLDIFKEEGNSKKIVIDTCSTKSNIVRAAHYHPMRGRFVATHPMAGTEYSGPWAAMPNLFDGRACIFANTEDSDPQAVKVVEELYDVLNMRPLYMNADSHDVHTAYVSHISHVSSFALALTVLEKEKDEKHIFDLASGGFSSTVRLAKSSAEMWTPILEQN
;
A
#
# COMPACT_ATOMS: atom_id res chain seq x y z
N ALA A 1 -9.88 -6.51 -6.91
CA ALA A 1 -8.59 -6.02 -6.39
C ALA A 1 -7.46 -6.93 -6.87
N ILE A 2 -6.31 -6.33 -7.18
CA ILE A 2 -5.11 -7.04 -7.64
C ILE A 2 -4.04 -6.88 -6.55
N PRO A 3 -3.43 -7.97 -6.06
CA PRO A 3 -2.34 -7.90 -5.09
C PRO A 3 -1.13 -7.12 -5.62
N VAL A 4 -0.40 -6.43 -4.75
CA VAL A 4 0.73 -5.57 -5.12
C VAL A 4 1.80 -6.30 -5.92
N GLY A 5 2.09 -7.57 -5.62
CA GLY A 5 3.06 -8.38 -6.36
C GLY A 5 2.68 -8.64 -7.82
N ALA A 6 1.39 -8.55 -8.17
CA ALA A 6 0.90 -8.71 -9.54
C ALA A 6 0.57 -7.37 -10.22
N ALA A 7 0.28 -6.32 -9.44
CA ALA A 7 -0.22 -5.04 -9.94
C ALA A 7 0.71 -4.39 -10.97
N VAL A 8 2.02 -4.39 -10.73
CA VAL A 8 3.03 -3.81 -11.64
C VAL A 8 2.98 -4.48 -13.02
N ARG A 9 2.83 -5.81 -13.07
CA ARG A 9 2.76 -6.56 -14.33
C ARG A 9 1.42 -6.40 -15.05
N MET A 10 0.34 -6.29 -14.28
CA MET A 10 -1.02 -6.26 -14.82
C MET A 10 -1.47 -4.87 -15.24
N LEU A 11 -0.91 -3.81 -14.68
CA LEU A 11 -1.34 -2.44 -14.98
C LEU A 11 -1.32 -2.10 -16.47
N PRO A 12 -0.23 -2.38 -17.24
CA PRO A 12 -0.25 -2.11 -18.68
C PRO A 12 -1.36 -2.87 -19.40
N GLN A 13 -1.60 -4.13 -19.05
CA GLN A 13 -2.65 -4.96 -19.64
C GLN A 13 -4.06 -4.40 -19.34
N VAL A 14 -4.29 -3.92 -18.13
CA VAL A 14 -5.55 -3.27 -17.74
C VAL A 14 -5.76 -1.98 -18.53
N LEU A 15 -4.71 -1.20 -18.74
CA LEU A 15 -4.77 0.02 -19.56
C LEU A 15 -5.03 -0.29 -21.03
N ASP A 16 -4.47 -1.37 -21.56
CA ASP A 16 -4.73 -1.82 -22.95
C ASP A 16 -6.19 -2.18 -23.17
N ILE A 17 -6.86 -2.86 -22.24
CA ILE A 17 -8.29 -3.19 -22.33
C ILE A 17 -9.13 -1.92 -22.56
N PHE A 18 -8.82 -0.85 -21.83
CA PHE A 18 -9.58 0.40 -21.95
C PHE A 18 -9.26 1.16 -23.25
N LYS A 19 -8.08 1.00 -23.80
CA LYS A 19 -7.72 1.52 -25.12
C LYS A 19 -8.51 0.82 -26.23
N GLU A 20 -8.58 -0.51 -26.20
CA GLU A 20 -9.28 -1.32 -27.21
C GLU A 20 -10.80 -1.08 -27.19
N GLU A 21 -11.40 -0.91 -26.03
CA GLU A 21 -12.84 -0.62 -25.88
C GLU A 21 -13.22 0.80 -26.34
N GLY A 22 -12.28 1.63 -26.76
CA GLY A 22 -12.53 3.01 -27.18
C GLY A 22 -13.09 3.91 -26.06
N ASN A 23 -13.04 3.45 -24.79
CA ASN A 23 -13.61 4.13 -23.66
C ASN A 23 -12.57 4.99 -22.94
N SER A 24 -12.27 6.14 -23.50
CA SER A 24 -11.29 7.10 -22.96
C SER A 24 -11.70 7.74 -21.63
N LYS A 25 -12.92 7.52 -21.15
CA LYS A 25 -13.42 8.13 -19.90
C LYS A 25 -13.15 7.30 -18.64
N LYS A 26 -12.84 6.02 -18.78
CA LYS A 26 -12.50 5.16 -17.62
C LYS A 26 -11.20 5.62 -16.98
N ILE A 27 -11.14 5.56 -15.66
CA ILE A 27 -9.96 5.91 -14.87
C ILE A 27 -9.50 4.66 -14.14
N VAL A 28 -8.20 4.43 -14.14
CA VAL A 28 -7.55 3.36 -13.38
C VAL A 28 -6.87 4.00 -12.17
N ILE A 29 -7.12 3.45 -11.00
CA ILE A 29 -6.40 3.81 -9.79
C ILE A 29 -5.70 2.57 -9.24
N ASP A 30 -4.59 2.75 -8.55
CA ASP A 30 -4.01 1.73 -7.71
C ASP A 30 -4.07 2.17 -6.24
N THR A 31 -3.99 1.21 -5.34
CA THR A 31 -3.96 1.42 -3.90
C THR A 31 -2.75 0.71 -3.26
N CYS A 32 -1.73 0.44 -4.08
CA CYS A 32 -0.55 -0.30 -3.65
C CYS A 32 0.28 0.48 -2.62
N SER A 33 1.00 -0.27 -1.77
CA SER A 33 1.86 0.29 -0.73
C SER A 33 3.20 0.83 -1.24
N THR A 34 3.57 0.54 -2.50
CA THR A 34 4.76 1.05 -3.19
C THR A 34 4.36 1.73 -4.50
N LYS A 35 5.07 2.78 -4.90
CA LYS A 35 4.70 3.61 -6.06
C LYS A 35 5.69 3.59 -7.21
N SER A 36 7.00 3.55 -6.95
CA SER A 36 8.01 3.72 -8.00
C SER A 36 7.86 2.72 -9.14
N ASN A 37 7.69 1.44 -8.83
CA ASN A 37 7.61 0.40 -9.85
C ASN A 37 6.30 0.46 -10.66
N ILE A 38 5.16 0.75 -10.02
CA ILE A 38 3.87 0.80 -10.72
C ILE A 38 3.75 2.04 -11.61
N VAL A 39 4.29 3.19 -11.17
CA VAL A 39 4.34 4.40 -12.00
C VAL A 39 5.24 4.18 -13.22
N ARG A 40 6.44 3.58 -13.03
CA ARG A 40 7.32 3.23 -14.16
C ARG A 40 6.67 2.27 -15.15
N ALA A 41 5.91 1.28 -14.68
CA ALA A 41 5.22 0.32 -15.55
C ALA A 41 4.20 0.98 -16.51
N ALA A 42 3.61 2.10 -16.11
CA ALA A 42 2.66 2.83 -16.94
C ALA A 42 3.28 4.01 -17.71
N HIS A 43 4.54 4.37 -17.46
CA HIS A 43 5.13 5.66 -17.87
C HIS A 43 4.99 5.97 -19.37
N TYR A 44 5.29 5.00 -20.23
CA TYR A 44 5.19 5.17 -21.70
C TYR A 44 3.87 4.65 -22.29
N HIS A 45 2.91 4.25 -21.46
CA HIS A 45 1.66 3.71 -21.95
C HIS A 45 0.78 4.80 -22.58
N PRO A 46 0.15 4.59 -23.76
CA PRO A 46 -0.71 5.60 -24.41
C PRO A 46 -1.86 6.10 -23.54
N MET A 47 -2.32 5.26 -22.59
CA MET A 47 -3.40 5.58 -21.65
C MET A 47 -2.84 6.06 -20.29
N ARG A 48 -1.56 6.49 -20.21
CA ARG A 48 -0.95 6.93 -18.95
C ARG A 48 -1.75 8.02 -18.25
N GLY A 49 -2.29 8.97 -19.01
CA GLY A 49 -3.14 10.04 -18.47
C GLY A 49 -4.38 9.56 -17.74
N ARG A 50 -4.85 8.34 -18.02
CA ARG A 50 -6.03 7.75 -17.36
C ARG A 50 -5.69 6.94 -16.11
N PHE A 51 -4.43 6.81 -15.76
CA PHE A 51 -3.95 6.17 -14.55
C PHE A 51 -3.58 7.22 -13.49
N VAL A 52 -4.19 7.13 -12.32
CA VAL A 52 -3.88 7.96 -11.16
C VAL A 52 -3.30 7.06 -10.07
N ALA A 53 -2.02 7.23 -9.80
CA ALA A 53 -1.32 6.44 -8.79
C ALA A 53 -1.65 6.96 -7.40
N THR A 54 -2.24 6.11 -6.55
CA THR A 54 -2.62 6.50 -5.20
C THR A 54 -2.16 5.49 -4.14
N HIS A 55 -2.09 5.94 -2.90
CA HIS A 55 -1.90 5.07 -1.74
C HIS A 55 -2.71 5.60 -0.55
N PRO A 56 -3.89 5.07 -0.29
CA PRO A 56 -4.62 5.35 0.94
C PRO A 56 -3.87 4.74 2.13
N MET A 57 -3.33 5.60 3.01
CA MET A 57 -2.53 5.22 4.18
C MET A 57 -3.43 4.70 5.30
N ALA A 58 -4.13 3.60 5.03
CA ALA A 58 -5.08 2.99 5.95
C ALA A 58 -4.97 1.46 5.88
N GLY A 59 -5.06 0.81 7.03
CA GLY A 59 -4.98 -0.63 7.15
C GLY A 59 -4.85 -1.08 8.59
N THR A 60 -5.04 -2.36 8.80
CA THR A 60 -4.83 -3.03 10.08
C THR A 60 -3.96 -4.26 9.86
N GLU A 61 -3.50 -4.89 10.94
CA GLU A 61 -2.80 -6.17 10.91
C GLU A 61 -3.69 -7.36 10.52
N TYR A 62 -5.00 -7.15 10.46
CA TYR A 62 -5.98 -8.17 10.11
C TYR A 62 -6.23 -8.22 8.60
N SER A 63 -6.71 -9.37 8.12
CA SER A 63 -6.96 -9.63 6.71
C SER A 63 -8.37 -10.16 6.45
N GLY A 64 -8.83 -10.04 5.20
CA GLY A 64 -10.11 -10.54 4.73
C GLY A 64 -11.30 -9.64 5.05
N PRO A 65 -12.51 -10.05 4.61
CA PRO A 65 -13.71 -9.20 4.72
C PRO A 65 -14.14 -8.92 6.16
N TRP A 66 -13.80 -9.79 7.09
CA TRP A 66 -14.11 -9.61 8.52
C TRP A 66 -13.24 -8.56 9.21
N ALA A 67 -12.17 -8.10 8.57
CA ALA A 67 -11.34 -6.99 9.03
C ALA A 67 -11.88 -5.62 8.59
N ALA A 68 -12.98 -5.57 7.85
CA ALA A 68 -13.58 -4.32 7.39
C ALA A 68 -14.08 -3.45 8.55
N MET A 69 -13.76 -2.16 8.48
CA MET A 69 -14.16 -1.16 9.46
C MET A 69 -14.85 0.01 8.75
N PRO A 70 -16.00 0.52 9.26
CA PRO A 70 -16.75 1.57 8.57
C PRO A 70 -15.97 2.87 8.35
N ASN A 71 -15.07 3.22 9.26
CA ASN A 71 -14.31 4.49 9.28
C ASN A 71 -12.82 4.27 9.08
N LEU A 72 -12.43 3.19 8.40
CA LEU A 72 -11.01 2.85 8.18
C LEU A 72 -10.22 4.01 7.55
N PHE A 73 -10.84 4.75 6.64
CA PHE A 73 -10.22 5.82 5.85
C PHE A 73 -10.35 7.21 6.47
N ASP A 74 -11.25 7.37 7.45
CA ASP A 74 -11.64 8.67 8.00
C ASP A 74 -10.44 9.44 8.58
N GLY A 75 -10.20 10.65 8.08
CA GLY A 75 -9.08 11.52 8.45
C GLY A 75 -7.68 11.01 8.05
N ARG A 76 -7.57 9.87 7.34
CA ARG A 76 -6.29 9.31 6.92
C ARG A 76 -5.72 10.04 5.71
N ALA A 77 -4.40 9.95 5.54
CA ALA A 77 -3.74 10.47 4.35
C ALA A 77 -3.99 9.56 3.14
N CYS A 78 -4.21 10.14 1.97
CA CYS A 78 -4.12 9.46 0.68
C CYS A 78 -3.01 10.12 -0.14
N ILE A 79 -2.00 9.35 -0.51
CA ILE A 79 -0.94 9.83 -1.36
C ILE A 79 -1.38 9.78 -2.81
N PHE A 80 -1.11 10.87 -3.54
CA PHE A 80 -1.22 10.99 -4.99
C PHE A 80 0.19 11.12 -5.55
N ALA A 81 0.61 10.13 -6.35
CA ALA A 81 1.97 10.07 -6.86
C ALA A 81 2.05 10.44 -8.35
N ASN A 82 2.98 11.32 -8.71
CA ASN A 82 3.23 11.74 -10.11
C ASN A 82 1.95 12.15 -10.84
N THR A 83 1.15 13.01 -10.24
CA THR A 83 -0.12 13.49 -10.82
C THR A 83 0.08 14.33 -12.09
N GLU A 84 1.26 14.89 -12.28
CA GLU A 84 1.67 15.61 -13.49
C GLU A 84 1.62 14.76 -14.75
N ASP A 85 1.74 13.43 -14.62
CA ASP A 85 1.64 12.47 -15.72
C ASP A 85 0.19 12.03 -16.00
N SER A 86 -0.78 12.47 -15.20
CA SER A 86 -2.19 12.07 -15.31
C SER A 86 -3.04 13.20 -15.86
N ASP A 87 -4.14 12.86 -16.57
CA ASP A 87 -5.10 13.87 -17.01
C ASP A 87 -5.67 14.63 -15.81
N PRO A 88 -5.66 15.97 -15.79
CA PRO A 88 -6.21 16.76 -14.68
C PRO A 88 -7.65 16.39 -14.31
N GLN A 89 -8.47 16.02 -15.31
CA GLN A 89 -9.85 15.58 -15.07
C GLN A 89 -9.89 14.20 -14.38
N ALA A 90 -8.95 13.32 -14.70
CA ALA A 90 -8.85 12.02 -14.01
C ALA A 90 -8.42 12.20 -12.55
N VAL A 91 -7.43 13.04 -12.30
CA VAL A 91 -6.99 13.39 -10.94
C VAL A 91 -8.16 13.95 -10.13
N LYS A 92 -8.90 14.93 -10.66
CA LYS A 92 -10.04 15.53 -9.99
C LYS A 92 -11.11 14.51 -9.58
N VAL A 93 -11.46 13.58 -10.47
CA VAL A 93 -12.45 12.53 -10.15
C VAL A 93 -11.96 11.62 -9.02
N VAL A 94 -10.65 11.32 -8.98
CA VAL A 94 -10.07 10.50 -7.90
C VAL A 94 -9.96 11.29 -6.60
N GLU A 95 -9.69 12.59 -6.65
CA GLU A 95 -9.78 13.48 -5.47
C GLU A 95 -11.19 13.47 -4.88
N GLU A 96 -12.22 13.65 -5.71
CA GLU A 96 -13.63 13.59 -5.29
C GLU A 96 -13.98 12.24 -4.65
N LEU A 97 -13.44 11.13 -5.18
CA LEU A 97 -13.62 9.80 -4.58
C LEU A 97 -13.05 9.73 -3.15
N TYR A 98 -11.82 10.21 -2.95
CA TYR A 98 -11.18 10.15 -1.64
C TYR A 98 -11.71 11.21 -0.67
N ASP A 99 -12.25 12.32 -1.17
CA ASP A 99 -12.97 13.31 -0.36
C ASP A 99 -14.25 12.71 0.25
N VAL A 100 -15.03 11.96 -0.52
CA VAL A 100 -16.19 11.21 0.00
C VAL A 100 -15.81 10.21 1.10
N LEU A 101 -14.58 9.68 1.06
CA LEU A 101 -14.03 8.81 2.09
C LEU A 101 -13.40 9.59 3.25
N ASN A 102 -13.53 10.94 3.27
CA ASN A 102 -12.93 11.84 4.24
C ASN A 102 -11.42 11.65 4.42
N MET A 103 -10.69 11.40 3.31
CA MET A 103 -9.24 11.27 3.31
C MET A 103 -8.57 12.61 3.00
N ARG A 104 -7.36 12.81 3.53
CA ARG A 104 -6.55 14.02 3.27
C ARG A 104 -5.56 13.76 2.13
N PRO A 105 -5.67 14.47 0.99
CA PRO A 105 -4.73 14.27 -0.12
C PRO A 105 -3.34 14.81 0.23
N LEU A 106 -2.29 14.07 -0.16
CA LEU A 106 -0.89 14.49 -0.13
C LEU A 106 -0.26 14.16 -1.48
N TYR A 107 0.43 15.13 -2.07
CA TYR A 107 1.03 15.02 -3.40
C TYR A 107 2.54 14.89 -3.30
N MET A 108 3.12 13.92 -3.99
CA MET A 108 4.58 13.75 -4.06
C MET A 108 4.95 12.89 -5.28
N ASN A 109 6.23 12.84 -5.61
CA ASN A 109 6.69 11.88 -6.60
C ASN A 109 6.78 10.46 -5.99
N ALA A 110 6.74 9.45 -6.86
CA ALA A 110 6.72 8.04 -6.48
C ALA A 110 7.97 7.60 -5.69
N ASP A 111 9.15 8.11 -6.05
CA ASP A 111 10.39 7.75 -5.37
C ASP A 111 10.45 8.35 -3.97
N SER A 112 10.03 9.61 -3.80
CA SER A 112 9.87 10.21 -2.46
C SER A 112 8.86 9.45 -1.60
N HIS A 113 7.72 9.04 -2.18
CA HIS A 113 6.73 8.23 -1.48
C HIS A 113 7.37 6.95 -0.93
N ASP A 114 8.10 6.21 -1.76
CA ASP A 114 8.67 4.93 -1.37
C ASP A 114 9.74 5.10 -0.28
N VAL A 115 10.55 6.16 -0.35
CA VAL A 115 11.48 6.53 0.73
C VAL A 115 10.73 6.85 2.03
N HIS A 116 9.70 7.69 1.99
CA HIS A 116 8.95 8.05 3.20
C HIS A 116 8.24 6.84 3.83
N THR A 117 7.61 6.00 3.02
CA THR A 117 6.94 4.79 3.53
C THR A 117 7.92 3.76 4.09
N ALA A 118 9.15 3.69 3.57
CA ALA A 118 10.20 2.88 4.17
C ALA A 118 10.45 3.25 5.63
N TYR A 119 10.53 4.54 5.93
CA TYR A 119 10.81 5.03 7.29
C TYR A 119 9.60 5.01 8.23
N VAL A 120 8.39 5.33 7.76
CA VAL A 120 7.22 5.44 8.64
C VAL A 120 6.44 4.14 8.80
N SER A 121 6.66 3.17 7.92
CA SER A 121 5.89 1.92 7.89
C SER A 121 6.77 0.68 7.75
N HIS A 122 7.57 0.57 6.69
CA HIS A 122 8.24 -0.69 6.37
C HIS A 122 9.26 -1.10 7.44
N ILE A 123 10.09 -0.16 7.91
CA ILE A 123 11.06 -0.44 8.97
C ILE A 123 10.39 -0.90 10.28
N SER A 124 9.21 -0.38 10.59
CA SER A 124 8.45 -0.79 11.77
C SER A 124 8.01 -2.26 11.67
N HIS A 125 7.59 -2.70 10.47
CA HIS A 125 7.26 -4.11 10.24
C HIS A 125 8.49 -5.01 10.28
N VAL A 126 9.59 -4.61 9.61
CA VAL A 126 10.85 -5.38 9.64
C VAL A 126 11.35 -5.54 11.08
N SER A 127 11.35 -4.47 11.86
CA SER A 127 11.77 -4.51 13.28
C SER A 127 10.87 -5.42 14.12
N SER A 128 9.56 -5.34 13.90
CA SER A 128 8.57 -6.19 14.58
C SER A 128 8.73 -7.67 14.22
N PHE A 129 8.92 -7.98 12.93
CA PHE A 129 9.21 -9.35 12.49
C PHE A 129 10.52 -9.88 13.07
N ALA A 130 11.59 -9.10 13.00
CA ALA A 130 12.89 -9.50 13.53
C ALA A 130 12.82 -9.79 15.04
N LEU A 131 12.19 -8.90 15.81
CA LEU A 131 12.02 -9.08 17.25
C LEU A 131 11.18 -10.33 17.56
N ALA A 132 10.04 -10.49 16.90
CA ALA A 132 9.17 -11.65 17.11
C ALA A 132 9.89 -12.96 16.80
N LEU A 133 10.60 -13.05 15.67
CA LEU A 133 11.36 -14.24 15.28
C LEU A 133 12.50 -14.54 16.27
N THR A 134 13.21 -13.51 16.73
CA THR A 134 14.29 -13.69 17.73
C THR A 134 13.77 -14.28 19.03
N VAL A 135 12.63 -13.77 19.51
CA VAL A 135 12.05 -14.27 20.77
C VAL A 135 11.45 -15.67 20.59
N LEU A 136 10.78 -15.93 19.46
CA LEU A 136 10.27 -17.26 19.13
C LEU A 136 11.39 -18.30 19.03
N GLU A 137 12.52 -17.94 18.46
CA GLU A 137 13.67 -18.85 18.38
C GLU A 137 14.25 -19.14 19.78
N LYS A 138 14.37 -18.10 20.59
CA LYS A 138 14.91 -18.26 21.95
C LYS A 138 13.98 -19.05 22.88
N GLU A 139 12.67 -18.92 22.74
CA GLU A 139 11.68 -19.68 23.52
C GLU A 139 11.81 -21.21 23.33
N LYS A 140 12.39 -21.67 22.22
CA LYS A 140 12.65 -23.10 21.98
C LYS A 140 13.65 -23.66 23.01
N ASP A 141 14.63 -22.86 23.40
CA ASP A 141 15.71 -23.25 24.30
C ASP A 141 15.41 -22.84 25.74
N GLU A 142 14.82 -21.69 25.94
CA GLU A 142 14.55 -21.05 27.24
C GLU A 142 13.02 -20.93 27.42
N LYS A 143 12.43 -21.94 28.03
CA LYS A 143 10.97 -21.94 28.28
C LYS A 143 10.55 -20.81 29.21
N HIS A 144 9.29 -20.40 29.07
CA HIS A 144 8.65 -19.36 29.88
C HIS A 144 9.03 -17.91 29.54
N ILE A 145 9.72 -17.64 28.44
CA ILE A 145 9.96 -16.25 27.98
C ILE A 145 8.61 -15.54 27.72
N PHE A 146 7.69 -16.23 27.05
CA PHE A 146 6.36 -15.67 26.78
C PHE A 146 5.49 -15.50 28.03
N ASP A 147 5.72 -16.27 29.07
CA ASP A 147 5.01 -16.12 30.34
C ASP A 147 5.32 -14.77 31.01
N LEU A 148 6.50 -14.22 30.70
CA LEU A 148 6.95 -12.91 31.18
C LEU A 148 6.61 -11.78 30.22
N ALA A 149 6.07 -12.10 29.02
CA ALA A 149 5.73 -11.11 28.01
C ALA A 149 4.56 -10.23 28.47
N SER A 150 4.82 -8.93 28.56
CA SER A 150 3.83 -7.93 28.99
C SER A 150 3.34 -7.07 27.81
N GLY A 151 2.50 -6.08 28.11
CA GLY A 151 1.93 -5.16 27.14
C GLY A 151 2.97 -4.46 26.26
N GLY A 152 4.15 -4.15 26.78
CA GLY A 152 5.25 -3.55 26.02
C GLY A 152 5.73 -4.44 24.86
N PHE A 153 6.02 -5.72 25.18
CA PHE A 153 6.40 -6.68 24.14
C PHE A 153 5.27 -6.89 23.12
N SER A 154 4.06 -7.16 23.61
CA SER A 154 2.88 -7.37 22.75
C SER A 154 2.64 -6.20 21.80
N SER A 155 2.78 -4.97 22.28
CA SER A 155 2.63 -3.75 21.49
C SER A 155 3.69 -3.64 20.39
N THR A 156 4.96 -3.96 20.73
CA THR A 156 6.09 -3.86 19.81
C THR A 156 6.03 -4.91 18.69
N VAL A 157 5.60 -6.15 19.01
CA VAL A 157 5.49 -7.23 18.02
C VAL A 157 4.12 -7.31 17.35
N ARG A 158 3.22 -6.37 17.59
CA ARG A 158 1.86 -6.37 17.05
C ARG A 158 1.86 -6.51 15.53
N LEU A 159 2.75 -5.79 14.85
CA LEU A 159 2.86 -5.79 13.38
C LEU A 159 3.39 -7.12 12.82
N ALA A 160 4.04 -7.95 13.63
CA ALA A 160 4.49 -9.29 13.23
C ALA A 160 3.32 -10.27 12.97
N LYS A 161 2.09 -9.91 13.35
CA LYS A 161 0.87 -10.65 13.01
C LYS A 161 0.39 -10.40 11.57
N SER A 162 0.98 -9.45 10.87
CA SER A 162 0.65 -9.13 9.49
C SER A 162 1.00 -10.27 8.54
N SER A 163 0.24 -10.39 7.44
CA SER A 163 0.42 -11.44 6.44
C SER A 163 1.78 -11.34 5.74
N ALA A 164 2.57 -12.42 5.76
CA ALA A 164 3.83 -12.52 5.03
C ALA A 164 3.60 -12.43 3.50
N GLU A 165 2.51 -13.00 2.98
CA GLU A 165 2.16 -12.96 1.56
C GLU A 165 1.93 -11.51 1.07
N MET A 166 1.41 -10.65 1.94
CA MET A 166 1.23 -9.23 1.64
C MET A 166 2.55 -8.45 1.77
N TRP A 167 3.33 -8.72 2.82
CA TRP A 167 4.51 -7.91 3.14
C TRP A 167 5.74 -8.26 2.33
N THR A 168 5.94 -9.53 1.96
CA THR A 168 7.09 -9.94 1.14
C THR A 168 7.20 -9.12 -0.15
N PRO A 169 6.17 -9.04 -1.02
CA PRO A 169 6.28 -8.24 -2.23
C PRO A 169 6.40 -6.73 -1.98
N ILE A 170 5.89 -6.20 -0.86
CA ILE A 170 6.08 -4.79 -0.48
C ILE A 170 7.56 -4.52 -0.18
N LEU A 171 8.19 -5.37 0.63
CA LEU A 171 9.60 -5.22 1.00
C LEU A 171 10.54 -5.46 -0.19
N GLU A 172 10.21 -6.39 -1.08
CA GLU A 172 10.98 -6.64 -2.31
C GLU A 172 10.90 -5.46 -3.31
N GLN A 173 9.77 -4.76 -3.36
CA GLN A 173 9.57 -3.64 -4.29
C GLN A 173 10.12 -2.31 -3.77
N ASN A 174 10.37 -2.22 -2.50
CA ASN A 174 10.94 -1.03 -1.87
C ASN A 174 12.28 -1.36 -1.20
#